data_d5380d550f8853c04ae1180613e69566
#
_entry.id   d5380d550f8853c04ae1180613e69566
#
_cell.length_a   1.000
_cell.length_b   1.000
_cell.length_c   1.000
_cell.angle_alpha   90.00
_cell.angle_beta   90.00
_cell.angle_gamma   90.00
#
_symmetry.space_group_name_H-M   'P 1'
#
loop_
_entity.id
_entity.type
_entity.pdbx_description
1 polymer ?
#
loop_
_entity_poly.entity_id
_entity_poly.type
_entity_poly.pdbx_seq_one_letter_code
_entity_poly.pdbx_strand_id
1 'polypeptide(L)'
;MREGRILRMHIMRPTWHFIAAEDVRWMLHLSARRIRAANASFAKGNGCGLDEGDYLRCSRLLERILGGGNHLTRQQIAGELERAGMAVDAPRLNRLMMHAETDGVVCSGADRAGKPTYALLAERVPQAVDLPEEEALALLALRYFRSHSPATFDDFVWWSGLPVGQAR
;
A
#
# COMPACT_ATOMS: atom_id res chain seq x y z
N MET A 1 3.90 -13.64 7.86
CA MET A 1 4.61 -12.39 7.52
C MET A 1 6.14 -12.49 7.58
N ARG A 2 6.75 -13.30 8.45
CA ARG A 2 8.23 -13.40 8.53
C ARG A 2 8.91 -13.71 7.18
N GLU A 3 8.40 -14.67 6.43
CA GLU A 3 8.95 -15.13 5.14
C GLU A 3 8.56 -14.28 3.93
N GLY A 4 7.79 -13.20 4.12
CA GLY A 4 7.36 -12.33 3.01
C GLY A 4 6.28 -12.92 2.10
N ARG A 5 5.74 -14.12 2.38
CA ARG A 5 4.68 -14.72 1.55
C ARG A 5 3.32 -14.03 1.70
N ILE A 6 3.09 -13.41 2.83
CA ILE A 6 1.88 -12.60 3.12
C ILE A 6 2.33 -11.22 3.59
N LEU A 7 1.79 -10.19 2.97
CA LEU A 7 2.00 -8.79 3.30
C LEU A 7 0.75 -8.20 3.94
N ARG A 8 0.94 -7.14 4.72
CA ARG A 8 -0.14 -6.28 5.21
C ARG A 8 0.07 -4.88 4.64
N MET A 9 -0.86 -4.39 3.86
CA MET A 9 -0.76 -3.11 3.14
C MET A 9 -2.13 -2.44 3.00
N HIS A 10 -2.12 -1.14 2.67
CA HIS A 10 -3.29 -0.45 2.15
C HIS A 10 -3.48 -0.86 0.69
N ILE A 11 -4.45 -1.72 0.46
CA ILE A 11 -4.76 -2.26 -0.86
C ILE A 11 -6.26 -2.51 -0.97
N MET A 12 -6.83 -2.38 -2.17
CA MET A 12 -8.27 -2.43 -2.45
C MET A 12 -9.06 -1.28 -1.81
N ARG A 13 -8.83 -0.96 -0.55
CA ARG A 13 -9.47 0.11 0.23
C ARG A 13 -8.43 0.86 1.05
N PRO A 14 -8.73 2.09 1.54
CA PRO A 14 -7.81 2.83 2.41
C PRO A 14 -7.76 2.25 3.85
N THR A 15 -7.73 0.93 3.95
CA THR A 15 -7.57 0.15 5.18
C THR A 15 -6.55 -0.96 4.94
N TRP A 16 -5.96 -1.49 6.02
CA TRP A 16 -5.00 -2.58 5.89
C TRP A 16 -5.68 -3.90 5.57
N HIS A 17 -5.14 -4.59 4.58
CA HIS A 17 -5.51 -5.94 4.19
C HIS A 17 -4.29 -6.86 4.19
N PHE A 18 -4.53 -8.15 4.39
CA PHE A 18 -3.54 -9.18 4.12
C PHE A 18 -3.63 -9.59 2.66
N ILE A 19 -2.47 -9.71 2.02
CA ILE A 19 -2.37 -10.06 0.60
C ILE A 19 -1.23 -11.06 0.39
N ALA A 20 -1.41 -11.99 -0.54
CA ALA A 20 -0.30 -12.82 -1.02
C ALA A 20 0.75 -11.94 -1.71
N ALA A 21 2.02 -12.18 -1.41
CA ALA A 21 3.11 -11.35 -1.92
C ALA A 21 3.16 -11.32 -3.45
N GLU A 22 2.85 -12.45 -4.10
CA GLU A 22 2.80 -12.57 -5.55
C GLU A 22 1.76 -11.68 -6.23
N ASP A 23 0.69 -11.33 -5.51
CA ASP A 23 -0.44 -10.57 -6.05
C ASP A 23 -0.30 -9.05 -5.87
N VAL A 24 0.67 -8.60 -5.09
CA VAL A 24 0.70 -7.21 -4.61
C VAL A 24 0.77 -6.18 -5.72
N ARG A 25 1.54 -6.42 -6.79
CA ARG A 25 1.75 -5.42 -7.86
C ARG A 25 0.48 -5.19 -8.67
N TRP A 26 -0.12 -6.24 -9.20
CA TRP A 26 -1.32 -6.10 -9.99
C TRP A 26 -2.52 -5.60 -9.18
N MET A 27 -2.63 -5.97 -7.90
CA MET A 27 -3.69 -5.44 -7.04
C MET A 27 -3.47 -3.96 -6.67
N LEU A 28 -2.22 -3.51 -6.49
CA LEU A 28 -1.91 -2.08 -6.37
C LEU A 28 -2.28 -1.34 -7.65
N HIS A 29 -1.96 -1.89 -8.82
CA HIS A 29 -2.32 -1.30 -10.10
C HIS A 29 -3.83 -1.00 -10.18
N LEU A 30 -4.68 -1.92 -9.77
CA LEU A 30 -6.14 -1.74 -9.78
C LEU A 30 -6.66 -0.73 -8.74
N SER A 31 -6.01 -0.58 -7.60
CA SER A 31 -6.59 0.11 -6.44
C SER A 31 -5.87 1.38 -6.01
N ALA A 32 -4.58 1.53 -6.33
CA ALA A 32 -3.72 2.59 -5.80
C ALA A 32 -4.24 4.00 -6.08
N ARG A 33 -4.67 4.27 -7.32
CA ARG A 33 -5.17 5.59 -7.73
C ARG A 33 -6.29 6.09 -6.81
N ARG A 34 -7.25 5.22 -6.52
CA ARG A 34 -8.40 5.57 -5.67
C ARG A 34 -7.99 5.76 -4.22
N ILE A 35 -7.14 4.88 -3.70
CA ILE A 35 -6.65 4.97 -2.32
C ILE A 35 -5.83 6.25 -2.14
N ARG A 36 -4.98 6.61 -3.09
CA ARG A 36 -4.21 7.87 -3.07
C ARG A 36 -5.12 9.09 -3.10
N ALA A 37 -6.15 9.09 -3.95
CA ALA A 37 -7.12 10.19 -3.99
C ALA A 37 -7.85 10.37 -2.64
N ALA A 38 -8.29 9.27 -2.03
CA ALA A 38 -8.89 9.29 -0.69
C ALA A 38 -7.91 9.77 0.37
N ASN A 39 -6.64 9.31 0.32
CA ASN A 39 -5.58 9.73 1.22
C ASN A 39 -5.30 11.24 1.12
N ALA A 40 -5.19 11.78 -0.08
CA ALA A 40 -4.95 13.19 -0.33
C ALA A 40 -6.13 14.06 0.14
N SER A 41 -7.36 13.64 -0.15
CA SER A 41 -8.58 14.32 0.32
C SER A 41 -8.64 14.37 1.85
N PHE A 42 -8.32 13.26 2.51
CA PHE A 42 -8.27 13.20 3.97
C PHE A 42 -7.15 14.11 4.53
N ALA A 43 -5.97 14.09 3.94
CA ALA A 43 -4.86 14.94 4.35
C ALA A 43 -5.22 16.44 4.28
N LYS A 44 -5.87 16.83 3.19
CA LYS A 44 -6.37 18.21 3.00
C LYS A 44 -7.43 18.58 4.03
N GLY A 45 -8.42 17.72 4.25
CA GLY A 45 -9.52 17.97 5.20
C GLY A 45 -9.05 18.07 6.66
N ASN A 46 -7.94 17.43 7.01
CA ASN A 46 -7.36 17.45 8.37
C ASN A 46 -6.16 18.39 8.52
N GLY A 47 -5.91 19.26 7.57
CA GLY A 47 -4.84 20.27 7.68
C GLY A 47 -3.44 19.69 7.77
N CYS A 48 -3.19 18.50 7.21
CA CYS A 48 -1.86 17.88 7.26
C CYS A 48 -0.79 18.66 6.48
N GLY A 49 -1.19 19.60 5.60
CA GLY A 49 -0.27 20.45 4.85
C GLY A 49 0.74 19.66 4.01
N LEU A 50 0.32 18.54 3.42
CA LEU A 50 1.16 17.71 2.55
C LEU A 50 0.87 18.04 1.08
N ASP A 51 1.93 18.20 0.31
CA ASP A 51 1.89 18.35 -1.14
C ASP A 51 2.57 17.18 -1.87
N GLU A 52 2.58 17.21 -3.19
CA GLU A 52 3.20 16.17 -4.01
C GLU A 52 4.72 16.09 -3.80
N GLY A 53 5.37 17.23 -3.54
CA GLY A 53 6.79 17.30 -3.21
C GLY A 53 7.12 16.58 -1.91
N ASP A 54 6.25 16.68 -0.90
CA ASP A 54 6.40 15.97 0.37
C ASP A 54 6.32 14.45 0.17
N TYR A 55 5.35 13.98 -0.62
CA TYR A 55 5.22 12.54 -0.92
C TYR A 55 6.43 12.00 -1.67
N LEU A 56 6.89 12.70 -2.70
CA LEU A 56 8.04 12.32 -3.48
C LEU A 56 9.34 12.33 -2.64
N ARG A 57 9.52 13.36 -1.82
CA ARG A 57 10.66 13.45 -0.89
C ARG A 57 10.65 12.30 0.10
N CYS A 58 9.48 11.99 0.68
CA CYS A 58 9.34 10.87 1.61
C CYS A 58 9.70 9.54 0.94
N SER A 59 9.18 9.27 -0.26
CA SER A 59 9.47 8.03 -1.01
C SER A 59 10.97 7.85 -1.23
N ARG A 60 11.68 8.89 -1.68
CA ARG A 60 13.14 8.84 -1.87
C ARG A 60 13.92 8.61 -0.56
N LEU A 61 13.45 9.18 0.55
CA LEU A 61 14.03 8.94 1.86
C LEU A 61 13.80 7.50 2.31
N LEU A 62 12.60 6.97 2.12
CA LEU A 62 12.25 5.58 2.44
C LEU A 62 13.09 4.58 1.63
N GLU A 63 13.28 4.81 0.33
CA GLU A 63 14.17 4.00 -0.50
C GLU A 63 15.59 3.94 0.06
N ARG A 64 16.12 5.08 0.49
CA ARG A 64 17.46 5.17 1.05
C ARG A 64 17.59 4.47 2.42
N ILE A 65 16.66 4.68 3.34
CA ILE A 65 16.76 4.17 4.73
C ILE A 65 16.37 2.70 4.84
N LEU A 66 15.52 2.21 3.95
CA LEU A 66 15.07 0.82 3.91
C LEU A 66 15.89 -0.06 2.96
N GLY A 67 16.69 0.54 2.07
CA GLY A 67 17.53 -0.19 1.12
C GLY A 67 18.51 -1.14 1.79
N GLY A 68 18.90 -2.22 1.06
CA GLY A 68 19.80 -3.25 1.57
C GLY A 68 19.15 -4.22 2.55
N GLY A 69 17.86 -4.47 2.43
CA GLY A 69 17.12 -5.43 3.26
C GLY A 69 16.79 -4.90 4.66
N ASN A 70 16.80 -3.60 4.87
CA ASN A 70 16.46 -3.02 6.16
C ASN A 70 14.96 -3.09 6.45
N HIS A 71 14.65 -3.48 7.70
CA HIS A 71 13.29 -3.51 8.21
C HIS A 71 13.19 -2.57 9.41
N LEU A 72 12.46 -1.46 9.27
CA LEU A 72 12.35 -0.43 10.31
C LEU A 72 10.93 -0.34 10.84
N THR A 73 10.81 -0.13 12.15
CA THR A 73 9.53 0.20 12.77
C THR A 73 9.11 1.61 12.36
N ARG A 74 7.82 1.90 12.48
CA ARG A 74 7.28 3.23 12.22
C ARG A 74 7.99 4.34 13.01
N GLN A 75 8.33 4.08 14.27
CA GLN A 75 9.05 5.03 15.12
C GLN A 75 10.47 5.29 14.60
N GLN A 76 11.17 4.25 14.14
CA GLN A 76 12.49 4.41 13.53
C GLN A 76 12.42 5.20 12.23
N ILE A 77 11.42 4.92 11.38
CA ILE A 77 11.19 5.70 10.15
C ILE A 77 10.95 7.17 10.48
N ALA A 78 10.09 7.48 11.45
CA ALA A 78 9.85 8.87 11.88
C ALA A 78 11.15 9.57 12.24
N GLY A 79 11.97 8.95 13.09
CA GLY A 79 13.27 9.52 13.50
C GLY A 79 14.25 9.73 12.34
N GLU A 80 14.24 8.83 11.33
CA GLU A 80 15.08 9.01 10.12
C GLU A 80 14.59 10.17 9.25
N LEU A 81 13.26 10.29 9.07
CA LEU A 81 12.67 11.40 8.32
C LEU A 81 12.97 12.75 9.00
N GLU A 82 12.83 12.82 10.32
CA GLU A 82 13.17 14.02 11.11
C GLU A 82 14.65 14.40 10.99
N ARG A 83 15.56 13.43 11.08
CA ARG A 83 17.00 13.65 10.86
C ARG A 83 17.31 14.15 9.46
N ALA A 84 16.51 13.78 8.48
CA ALA A 84 16.61 14.29 7.11
C ALA A 84 15.91 15.65 6.91
N GLY A 85 15.47 16.31 7.99
CA GLY A 85 14.81 17.60 7.95
C GLY A 85 13.37 17.55 7.41
N MET A 86 12.69 16.41 7.53
CA MET A 86 11.29 16.26 7.19
C MET A 86 10.47 16.21 8.49
N ALA A 87 9.77 17.29 8.81
CA ALA A 87 8.92 17.33 9.99
C ALA A 87 7.74 16.39 9.85
N VAL A 88 7.59 15.45 10.77
CA VAL A 88 6.51 14.47 10.78
C VAL A 88 5.88 14.37 12.18
N ASP A 89 4.58 14.53 12.21
CA ASP A 89 3.73 14.12 13.32
C ASP A 89 3.00 12.82 12.96
N ALA A 90 2.24 12.27 13.89
CA ALA A 90 1.55 11.00 13.64
C ALA A 90 0.53 11.06 12.48
N PRO A 91 -0.29 12.12 12.30
CA PRO A 91 -1.18 12.30 11.15
C PRO A 91 -0.43 12.38 9.82
N ARG A 92 0.60 13.24 9.73
CA ARG A 92 1.42 13.38 8.51
C ARG A 92 2.11 12.07 8.14
N LEU A 93 2.75 11.41 9.12
CA LEU A 93 3.42 10.13 8.90
C LEU A 93 2.44 9.05 8.41
N ASN A 94 1.19 9.03 8.92
CA ASN A 94 0.16 8.12 8.44
C ASN A 94 -0.11 8.30 6.94
N ARG A 95 -0.23 9.55 6.50
CA ARG A 95 -0.54 9.87 5.09
C ARG A 95 0.65 9.57 4.18
N LEU A 96 1.85 9.92 4.62
CA LEU A 96 3.09 9.64 3.89
C LEU A 96 3.31 8.13 3.71
N MET A 97 3.18 7.35 4.77
CA MET A 97 3.35 5.90 4.71
C MET A 97 2.27 5.22 3.85
N MET A 98 1.00 5.64 3.97
CA MET A 98 -0.07 5.12 3.10
C MET A 98 0.20 5.44 1.62
N HIS A 99 0.70 6.64 1.32
CA HIS A 99 1.08 7.00 -0.05
C HIS A 99 2.21 6.09 -0.55
N ALA A 100 3.29 5.95 0.22
CA ALA A 100 4.42 5.11 -0.14
C ALA A 100 4.04 3.61 -0.31
N GLU A 101 3.10 3.09 0.49
CA GLU A 101 2.56 1.75 0.29
C GLU A 101 1.79 1.64 -1.04
N THR A 102 0.94 2.61 -1.34
CA THR A 102 0.12 2.59 -2.57
C THR A 102 0.91 2.93 -3.83
N ASP A 103 2.07 3.57 -3.70
CA ASP A 103 3.04 3.75 -4.78
C ASP A 103 3.93 2.50 -5.00
N GLY A 104 3.80 1.48 -4.15
CA GLY A 104 4.60 0.28 -4.26
C GLY A 104 6.06 0.47 -3.83
N VAL A 105 6.37 1.54 -3.08
CA VAL A 105 7.71 1.79 -2.53
C VAL A 105 7.96 0.89 -1.32
N VAL A 106 7.00 0.84 -0.39
CA VAL A 106 7.13 0.07 0.84
C VAL A 106 6.00 -0.93 1.04
N CYS A 107 6.27 -1.95 1.83
CA CYS A 107 5.29 -2.92 2.32
C CYS A 107 5.57 -3.26 3.78
N SER A 108 4.74 -4.13 4.39
CA SER A 108 5.06 -4.68 5.71
C SER A 108 6.33 -5.50 5.67
N GLY A 109 7.24 -5.22 6.57
CA GLY A 109 8.47 -5.99 6.80
C GLY A 109 8.25 -7.17 7.73
N ALA A 110 9.33 -7.85 8.09
CA ALA A 110 9.33 -8.85 9.15
C ALA A 110 9.26 -8.16 10.52
N ASP A 111 8.38 -8.64 11.39
CA ASP A 111 8.26 -8.10 12.74
C ASP A 111 9.59 -8.21 13.50
N ARG A 112 9.95 -7.16 14.23
CA ARG A 112 11.10 -7.13 15.13
C ARG A 112 10.63 -6.98 16.59
N ALA A 113 10.96 -7.96 17.40
CA ALA A 113 10.54 -8.00 18.81
C ALA A 113 9.02 -7.76 19.01
N GLY A 114 8.19 -8.37 18.16
CA GLY A 114 6.74 -8.21 18.19
C GLY A 114 6.20 -6.88 17.65
N LYS A 115 7.07 -6.00 17.15
CA LYS A 115 6.66 -4.72 16.54
C LYS A 115 6.61 -4.83 15.02
N PRO A 116 5.53 -4.35 14.38
CA PRO A 116 5.43 -4.27 12.94
C PRO A 116 6.54 -3.38 12.35
N THR A 117 7.06 -3.78 11.21
CA THR A 117 8.07 -3.02 10.47
C THR A 117 7.62 -2.78 9.04
N TYR A 118 8.36 -1.91 8.33
CA TYR A 118 8.27 -1.67 6.91
C TYR A 118 9.58 -2.08 6.23
N ALA A 119 9.49 -2.48 4.97
CA ALA A 119 10.61 -2.82 4.10
C ALA A 119 10.33 -2.29 2.69
N LEU A 120 11.35 -2.24 1.82
CA LEU A 120 11.14 -1.95 0.40
C LEU A 120 10.39 -3.10 -0.26
N LEU A 121 9.33 -2.77 -1.00
CA LEU A 121 8.53 -3.75 -1.72
C LEU A 121 9.38 -4.51 -2.75
N ALA A 122 10.21 -3.81 -3.50
CA ALA A 122 11.06 -4.39 -4.54
C ALA A 122 12.06 -5.44 -4.01
N GLU A 123 12.60 -5.21 -2.81
CA GLU A 123 13.53 -6.15 -2.18
C GLU A 123 12.81 -7.28 -1.44
N ARG A 124 11.64 -6.97 -0.87
CA ARG A 124 10.86 -7.91 -0.05
C ARG A 124 10.17 -8.97 -0.89
N VAL A 125 9.68 -8.60 -2.08
CA VAL A 125 8.92 -9.47 -2.99
C VAL A 125 9.30 -9.25 -4.45
N PRO A 126 10.56 -9.54 -4.81
CA PRO A 126 11.04 -9.33 -6.18
C PRO A 126 10.28 -10.18 -7.22
N GLN A 127 9.65 -11.26 -6.79
CA GLN A 127 8.88 -12.19 -7.62
C GLN A 127 7.41 -11.77 -7.84
N ALA A 128 6.96 -10.64 -7.27
CA ALA A 128 5.59 -10.18 -7.48
C ALA A 128 5.33 -9.91 -8.97
N VAL A 129 4.19 -10.41 -9.45
CA VAL A 129 3.83 -10.37 -10.87
C VAL A 129 3.05 -9.10 -11.18
N ASP A 130 3.42 -8.43 -12.27
CA ASP A 130 2.58 -7.43 -12.91
C ASP A 130 1.66 -8.11 -13.94
N LEU A 131 0.40 -7.69 -13.98
CA LEU A 131 -0.58 -8.14 -14.95
C LEU A 131 -1.16 -6.92 -15.67
N PRO A 132 -1.49 -7.06 -16.96
CA PRO A 132 -2.34 -6.10 -17.66
C PRO A 132 -3.64 -5.88 -16.88
N GLU A 133 -4.20 -4.67 -16.94
CA GLU A 133 -5.38 -4.30 -16.14
C GLU A 133 -6.56 -5.26 -16.36
N GLU A 134 -6.81 -5.65 -17.61
CA GLU A 134 -7.89 -6.56 -17.97
C GLU A 134 -7.71 -7.95 -17.35
N GLU A 135 -6.49 -8.50 -17.40
CA GLU A 135 -6.18 -9.79 -16.78
C GLU A 135 -6.27 -9.71 -15.25
N ALA A 136 -5.80 -8.62 -14.67
CA ALA A 136 -5.88 -8.38 -13.23
C ALA A 136 -7.33 -8.30 -12.74
N LEU A 137 -8.21 -7.62 -13.49
CA LEU A 137 -9.64 -7.54 -13.20
C LEU A 137 -10.32 -8.91 -13.31
N ALA A 138 -10.05 -9.64 -14.38
CA ALA A 138 -10.59 -10.99 -14.59
C ALA A 138 -10.17 -11.93 -13.45
N LEU A 139 -8.89 -11.88 -13.05
CA LEU A 139 -8.38 -12.70 -11.95
C LEU A 139 -9.02 -12.31 -10.61
N LEU A 140 -9.18 -11.02 -10.34
CA LEU A 140 -9.83 -10.53 -9.11
C LEU A 140 -11.28 -11.00 -9.04
N ALA A 141 -12.05 -10.84 -10.13
CA ALA A 141 -13.43 -11.27 -10.21
C ALA A 141 -13.56 -12.78 -10.04
N LEU A 142 -12.72 -13.56 -10.74
CA LEU A 142 -12.72 -15.02 -10.63
C LEU A 142 -12.49 -15.47 -9.17
N ARG A 143 -11.50 -14.90 -8.48
CA ARG A 143 -11.19 -15.23 -7.08
C ARG A 143 -12.32 -14.82 -6.13
N TYR A 144 -12.93 -13.65 -6.38
CA TYR A 144 -14.09 -13.20 -5.61
C TYR A 144 -15.26 -14.17 -5.73
N PHE A 145 -15.72 -14.44 -6.94
CA PHE A 145 -16.87 -15.32 -7.15
C PHE A 145 -16.63 -16.77 -6.70
N ARG A 146 -15.40 -17.26 -6.77
CA ARG A 146 -15.05 -18.58 -6.23
C ARG A 146 -15.17 -18.66 -4.71
N SER A 147 -14.93 -17.57 -4.00
CA SER A 147 -14.90 -17.56 -2.52
C SER A 147 -16.16 -16.98 -1.88
N HIS A 148 -16.98 -16.22 -2.63
CA HIS A 148 -18.14 -15.50 -2.10
C HIS A 148 -19.48 -15.89 -2.75
N SER A 149 -19.50 -16.90 -3.63
CA SER A 149 -20.76 -17.33 -4.26
C SER A 149 -21.71 -17.99 -3.24
N PRO A 150 -23.03 -17.75 -3.36
CA PRO A 150 -23.67 -16.94 -4.40
C PRO A 150 -23.50 -15.44 -4.16
N ALA A 151 -23.04 -14.71 -5.17
CA ALA A 151 -22.85 -13.25 -5.14
C ALA A 151 -23.22 -12.63 -6.50
N THR A 152 -23.64 -11.37 -6.47
CA THR A 152 -24.00 -10.60 -7.67
C THR A 152 -22.82 -9.75 -8.16
N PHE A 153 -22.97 -9.15 -9.35
CA PHE A 153 -22.02 -8.14 -9.82
C PHE A 153 -21.95 -6.92 -8.89
N ASP A 154 -23.07 -6.49 -8.34
CA ASP A 154 -23.11 -5.35 -7.41
C ASP A 154 -22.39 -5.65 -6.11
N ASP A 155 -22.47 -6.89 -5.60
CA ASP A 155 -21.68 -7.35 -4.45
C ASP A 155 -20.18 -7.27 -4.74
N PHE A 156 -19.75 -7.69 -5.94
CA PHE A 156 -18.35 -7.59 -6.36
C PHE A 156 -17.88 -6.13 -6.43
N VAL A 157 -18.67 -5.25 -7.04
CA VAL A 157 -18.36 -3.83 -7.12
C VAL A 157 -18.24 -3.22 -5.72
N TRP A 158 -19.20 -3.51 -4.85
CA TRP A 158 -19.19 -3.02 -3.47
C TRP A 158 -17.97 -3.56 -2.69
N TRP A 159 -17.67 -4.85 -2.80
CA TRP A 159 -16.56 -5.50 -2.12
C TRP A 159 -15.20 -4.99 -2.62
N SER A 160 -15.00 -4.96 -3.94
CA SER A 160 -13.75 -4.51 -4.54
C SER A 160 -13.55 -3.00 -4.39
N GLY A 161 -14.68 -2.26 -4.32
CA GLY A 161 -14.73 -0.81 -4.36
C GLY A 161 -14.23 -0.22 -5.68
N LEU A 162 -14.12 -1.00 -6.74
CA LEU A 162 -13.80 -0.52 -8.08
C LEU A 162 -14.97 0.30 -8.64
N PRO A 163 -14.71 1.31 -9.47
CA PRO A 163 -15.75 1.98 -10.24
C PRO A 163 -16.50 0.97 -11.11
N VAL A 164 -17.82 1.11 -11.22
CA VAL A 164 -18.66 0.22 -12.05
C VAL A 164 -18.13 0.08 -13.48
N GLY A 165 -17.67 1.20 -14.07
CA GLY A 165 -17.11 1.21 -15.43
C GLY A 165 -15.79 0.47 -15.57
N GLN A 166 -15.03 0.31 -14.49
CA GLN A 166 -13.78 -0.46 -14.47
C GLN A 166 -14.04 -1.94 -14.15
N ALA A 167 -15.12 -2.24 -13.41
CA ALA A 167 -15.45 -3.61 -12.99
C ALA A 167 -16.21 -4.41 -14.08
N ARG A 168 -16.63 -3.77 -15.17
CA ARG A 168 -17.30 -4.39 -16.33
C ARG A 168 -16.29 -4.87 -17.35
#